data_8af6736de09f555ffc2507e25f4ce0a7
#
_entry.id   8af6736de09f555ffc2507e25f4ce0a7
#
_cell.length_a   1.000
_cell.length_b   1.000
_cell.length_c   1.000
_cell.angle_alpha   90.00
_cell.angle_beta   90.00
_cell.angle_gamma   90.00
#
_symmetry.space_group_name_H-M   'P 1'
#
loop_
_entity.id
_entity.type
_entity.pdbx_description
1 polymer ?
#
loop_
_entity_poly.entity_id
_entity_poly.type
_entity_poly.pdbx_seq_one_letter_code
_entity_poly.pdbx_strand_id
1 'polypeptide(L)'
;MTLASDWVERTKSYLLSGIQEEKNRLASAYTAGSGTMTFQYDLMGIQAGSRIEVGTNLLYVWSVSGTTATVSGGWEGTTDANAASGAIVTVNPRFPSAQVLEALNFDLADLSSPAHGLYQVGTETLTYNPLMTGYDLDGVTNLISVIEVRGQTPGIYKDWPRINTQKFRVMNTAPTGANGFASGKALFIYEDMYAGYPIWVTYKKAFTLLTDSSTDVSTTGLPATAYDLPPVGAAIQLMSGRETKRAFTETQGDTRRAGEVPVGASNASVNNLRILRAQRIEDEKQRLD
;
A
#
# COMPACT_ATOMS: atom_id res chain seq x y z
N MET A 1 10.26 8.64 11.89
CA MET A 1 9.65 8.64 10.55
C MET A 1 9.90 7.26 9.97
N THR A 2 8.87 6.52 9.67
CA THR A 2 8.97 5.19 9.06
C THR A 2 8.61 5.34 7.59
N LEU A 3 9.49 4.89 6.70
CA LEU A 3 9.28 5.00 5.27
C LEU A 3 8.69 3.70 4.70
N ALA A 4 8.08 3.78 3.53
CA ALA A 4 7.59 2.61 2.82
C ALA A 4 8.74 1.63 2.50
N SER A 5 9.97 2.12 2.30
CA SER A 5 11.18 1.28 2.18
C SER A 5 11.41 0.39 3.41
N ASP A 6 11.09 0.86 4.62
CA ASP A 6 11.24 0.05 5.84
C ASP A 6 10.24 -1.12 5.85
N TRP A 7 9.02 -0.89 5.35
CA TRP A 7 8.04 -1.96 5.17
C TRP A 7 8.46 -2.95 4.09
N VAL A 8 9.03 -2.46 2.98
CA VAL A 8 9.58 -3.32 1.91
C VAL A 8 10.68 -4.22 2.47
N GLU A 9 11.66 -3.66 3.20
CA GLU A 9 12.75 -4.45 3.78
C GLU A 9 12.23 -5.43 4.83
N ARG A 10 11.27 -5.04 5.64
CA ARG A 10 10.63 -5.94 6.61
C ARG A 10 9.89 -7.09 5.92
N THR A 11 9.17 -6.81 4.84
CA THR A 11 8.52 -7.85 4.03
C THR A 11 9.56 -8.80 3.44
N LYS A 12 10.64 -8.25 2.84
CA LYS A 12 11.75 -9.06 2.30
C LYS A 12 12.38 -9.95 3.39
N SER A 13 12.48 -9.50 4.63
CA SER A 13 13.01 -10.32 5.73
C SER A 13 12.18 -11.57 5.99
N TYR A 14 10.85 -11.50 5.90
CA TYR A 14 9.98 -12.68 5.97
C TYR A 14 10.13 -13.60 4.76
N LEU A 15 10.28 -13.02 3.57
CA LEU A 15 10.32 -13.75 2.30
C LEU A 15 11.65 -14.47 2.08
N LEU A 16 12.75 -13.85 2.48
CA LEU A 16 14.11 -14.36 2.21
C LEU A 16 14.60 -15.32 3.30
N SER A 17 13.99 -15.29 4.50
CA SER A 17 14.35 -16.20 5.61
C SER A 17 15.86 -16.32 5.85
N GLY A 18 16.56 -15.17 5.82
CA GLY A 18 18.02 -15.11 6.02
C GLY A 18 18.87 -15.33 4.77
N ILE A 19 18.28 -15.57 3.59
CA ILE A 19 19.03 -15.59 2.33
C ILE A 19 19.50 -14.17 2.04
N GLN A 20 20.81 -14.00 1.88
CA GLN A 20 21.40 -12.74 1.49
C GLN A 20 21.35 -12.57 -0.03
N GLU A 21 20.84 -11.43 -0.48
CA GLU A 21 20.92 -11.01 -1.87
C GLU A 21 22.26 -10.33 -2.12
N GLU A 22 22.83 -10.54 -3.31
CA GLU A 22 24.05 -9.86 -3.71
C GLU A 22 23.79 -8.37 -3.88
N LYS A 23 24.64 -7.54 -3.29
CA LYS A 23 24.52 -6.08 -3.32
C LYS A 23 25.79 -5.43 -3.83
N ASN A 24 25.65 -4.40 -4.65
CA ASN A 24 26.72 -3.52 -5.11
C ASN A 24 26.34 -2.06 -4.77
N ARG A 25 27.19 -1.12 -5.16
CA ARG A 25 26.90 0.32 -5.02
C ARG A 25 27.22 1.06 -6.30
N LEU A 26 26.52 2.16 -6.54
CA LEU A 26 26.83 3.06 -7.63
C LEU A 26 28.10 3.87 -7.31
N ALA A 27 29.05 3.89 -8.25
CA ALA A 27 30.21 4.77 -8.17
C ALA A 27 29.85 6.23 -8.51
N SER A 28 28.95 6.41 -9.47
CA SER A 28 28.42 7.71 -9.91
C SER A 28 26.91 7.71 -9.89
N ALA A 29 26.30 8.90 -9.86
CA ALA A 29 24.85 9.04 -9.97
C ALA A 29 24.37 8.47 -11.32
N TYR A 30 23.24 7.76 -11.29
CA TYR A 30 22.51 7.33 -12.47
C TYR A 30 21.40 8.34 -12.79
N THR A 31 21.34 8.75 -14.05
CA THR A 31 20.25 9.57 -14.57
C THR A 31 19.32 8.69 -15.39
N ALA A 32 18.00 8.79 -15.14
CA ALA A 32 17.00 8.04 -15.91
C ALA A 32 17.18 8.26 -17.41
N GLY A 33 17.15 7.18 -18.18
CA GLY A 33 17.37 7.20 -19.64
C GLY A 33 18.82 7.32 -20.08
N SER A 34 19.82 7.41 -19.17
CA SER A 34 21.25 7.49 -19.57
C SER A 34 21.79 6.23 -20.26
N GLY A 35 21.13 5.09 -20.02
CA GLY A 35 21.50 3.80 -20.61
C GLY A 35 22.80 3.20 -20.07
N THR A 36 23.49 3.85 -19.15
CA THR A 36 24.76 3.37 -18.56
C THR A 36 24.78 3.58 -17.05
N MET A 37 25.40 2.64 -16.35
CA MET A 37 25.51 2.64 -14.89
C MET A 37 26.91 2.18 -14.49
N THR A 38 27.59 2.94 -13.62
CA THR A 38 28.93 2.64 -13.14
C THR A 38 28.89 2.20 -11.70
N PHE A 39 29.51 1.08 -11.37
CA PHE A 39 29.51 0.45 -10.06
C PHE A 39 30.82 0.67 -9.31
N GLN A 40 30.73 0.66 -8.00
CA GLN A 40 31.88 0.88 -7.13
C GLN A 40 32.77 -0.37 -7.01
N TYR A 41 32.14 -1.54 -7.08
CA TYR A 41 32.85 -2.82 -6.93
C TYR A 41 32.73 -3.62 -8.22
N ASP A 42 33.58 -4.64 -8.33
CA ASP A 42 33.62 -5.55 -9.48
C ASP A 42 32.24 -6.17 -9.74
N LEU A 43 31.92 -6.42 -11.00
CA LEU A 43 30.63 -6.90 -11.47
C LEU A 43 30.54 -8.44 -11.52
N MET A 44 31.17 -9.17 -10.58
CA MET A 44 31.24 -10.63 -10.64
C MET A 44 29.86 -11.32 -10.74
N GLY A 45 28.82 -10.75 -10.12
CA GLY A 45 27.45 -11.26 -10.20
C GLY A 45 26.57 -10.58 -11.25
N ILE A 46 27.06 -9.53 -11.92
CA ILE A 46 26.30 -8.77 -12.92
C ILE A 46 26.81 -9.12 -14.30
N GLN A 47 25.94 -9.66 -15.13
CA GLN A 47 26.28 -10.05 -16.53
C GLN A 47 25.11 -9.63 -17.45
N ALA A 48 25.33 -9.74 -18.76
CA ALA A 48 24.25 -9.53 -19.72
C ALA A 48 23.09 -10.49 -19.41
N GLY A 49 21.88 -9.94 -19.34
CA GLY A 49 20.68 -10.67 -18.93
C GLY A 49 20.36 -10.57 -17.43
N SER A 50 21.25 -10.01 -16.60
CA SER A 50 20.95 -9.77 -15.19
C SER A 50 19.89 -8.67 -15.02
N ARG A 51 19.11 -8.79 -13.96
CA ARG A 51 18.24 -7.72 -13.47
C ARG A 51 18.91 -7.07 -12.26
N ILE A 52 18.89 -5.76 -12.22
CA ILE A 52 19.43 -5.00 -11.08
C ILE A 52 18.36 -4.05 -10.58
N GLU A 53 18.34 -3.82 -9.29
CA GLU A 53 17.36 -2.96 -8.64
C GLU A 53 18.06 -1.84 -7.88
N VAL A 54 17.59 -0.62 -8.07
CA VAL A 54 17.99 0.56 -7.29
C VAL A 54 16.75 1.28 -6.80
N GLY A 55 16.50 1.22 -5.50
CA GLY A 55 15.22 1.67 -4.93
C GLY A 55 14.07 0.81 -5.43
N THR A 56 13.11 1.42 -6.13
CA THR A 56 11.99 0.72 -6.81
C THR A 56 12.20 0.57 -8.32
N ASN A 57 13.30 1.12 -8.87
CA ASN A 57 13.62 1.03 -10.29
C ASN A 57 14.28 -0.31 -10.57
N LEU A 58 13.65 -1.13 -11.39
CA LEU A 58 14.23 -2.37 -11.91
C LEU A 58 14.82 -2.09 -13.28
N LEU A 59 16.08 -2.49 -13.47
CA LEU A 59 16.81 -2.28 -14.71
C LEU A 59 17.26 -3.63 -15.28
N TYR A 60 17.28 -3.70 -16.60
CA TYR A 60 17.81 -4.85 -17.32
C TYR A 60 19.23 -4.53 -17.84
N VAL A 61 20.16 -5.47 -17.66
CA VAL A 61 21.55 -5.33 -18.08
C VAL A 61 21.75 -5.94 -19.46
N TRP A 62 22.12 -5.12 -20.46
CA TRP A 62 22.39 -5.55 -21.82
C TRP A 62 23.83 -6.04 -22.03
N SER A 63 24.76 -5.30 -21.44
CA SER A 63 26.19 -5.64 -21.56
C SER A 63 26.97 -5.09 -20.38
N VAL A 64 28.16 -5.64 -20.14
CA VAL A 64 29.05 -5.25 -19.05
C VAL A 64 30.45 -5.03 -19.65
N SER A 65 31.10 -3.92 -19.23
CA SER A 65 32.47 -3.60 -19.60
C SER A 65 33.19 -2.98 -18.39
N GLY A 66 34.14 -3.73 -17.81
CA GLY A 66 34.81 -3.32 -16.58
C GLY A 66 33.82 -3.14 -15.42
N THR A 67 33.79 -1.95 -14.84
CA THR A 67 32.86 -1.58 -13.77
C THR A 67 31.57 -0.88 -14.29
N THR A 68 31.38 -0.84 -15.62
CA THR A 68 30.21 -0.16 -16.22
C THR A 68 29.31 -1.18 -16.90
N ALA A 69 28.00 -1.06 -16.68
CA ALA A 69 26.99 -1.81 -17.39
C ALA A 69 26.14 -0.90 -18.28
N THR A 70 25.79 -1.40 -19.47
CA THR A 70 24.74 -0.81 -20.30
C THR A 70 23.40 -1.37 -19.82
N VAL A 71 22.49 -0.49 -19.46
CA VAL A 71 21.22 -0.84 -18.81
C VAL A 71 20.02 -0.18 -19.47
N SER A 72 18.85 -0.77 -19.28
CA SER A 72 17.57 -0.15 -19.60
C SER A 72 16.73 -0.08 -18.33
N GLY A 73 16.35 1.12 -17.92
CA GLY A 73 15.49 1.34 -16.77
C GLY A 73 14.01 1.09 -17.07
N GLY A 74 13.18 1.08 -16.03
CA GLY A 74 11.74 0.87 -16.17
C GLY A 74 11.37 -0.56 -16.57
N TRP A 75 12.21 -1.55 -16.27
CA TRP A 75 11.97 -2.95 -16.61
C TRP A 75 10.77 -3.50 -15.82
N GLU A 76 10.04 -4.44 -16.43
CA GLU A 76 8.84 -5.07 -15.86
C GLU A 76 7.77 -4.04 -15.37
N GLY A 77 7.68 -2.88 -16.04
CA GLY A 77 6.67 -1.86 -15.73
C GLY A 77 7.02 -0.95 -14.55
N THR A 78 8.24 -1.01 -14.02
CA THR A 78 8.73 -0.05 -13.02
C THR A 78 8.98 1.31 -13.65
N THR A 79 9.06 2.36 -12.83
CA THR A 79 9.41 3.69 -13.32
C THR A 79 10.93 3.85 -13.34
N ASP A 80 11.49 4.27 -14.47
CA ASP A 80 12.90 4.64 -14.54
C ASP A 80 13.13 5.92 -13.73
N ALA A 81 14.01 5.86 -12.74
CA ALA A 81 14.25 6.92 -11.79
C ALA A 81 15.75 7.19 -11.57
N ASN A 82 16.07 8.42 -11.27
CA ASN A 82 17.42 8.83 -10.91
C ASN A 82 17.88 8.14 -9.62
N ALA A 83 19.16 7.81 -9.55
CA ALA A 83 19.77 7.29 -8.35
C ALA A 83 21.07 8.05 -8.01
N ALA A 84 21.27 8.33 -6.73
CA ALA A 84 22.46 9.03 -6.27
C ALA A 84 23.71 8.14 -6.31
N SER A 85 24.89 8.74 -6.38
CA SER A 85 26.16 8.04 -6.14
C SER A 85 26.15 7.39 -4.75
N GLY A 86 26.67 6.19 -4.64
CA GLY A 86 26.65 5.37 -3.42
C GLY A 86 25.35 4.63 -3.15
N ALA A 87 24.30 4.79 -3.98
CA ALA A 87 23.06 4.06 -3.85
C ALA A 87 23.31 2.54 -3.92
N ILE A 88 22.58 1.80 -3.10
CA ILE A 88 22.68 0.31 -3.08
C ILE A 88 21.98 -0.22 -4.31
N VAL A 89 22.66 -1.18 -4.98
CA VAL A 89 22.15 -1.92 -6.12
C VAL A 89 22.02 -3.39 -5.69
N THR A 90 20.81 -3.94 -5.79
CA THR A 90 20.57 -5.36 -5.56
C THR A 90 20.64 -6.10 -6.89
N VAL A 91 21.39 -7.19 -6.92
CA VAL A 91 21.61 -7.99 -8.14
C VAL A 91 20.65 -9.16 -8.17
N ASN A 92 19.94 -9.33 -9.28
CA ASN A 92 18.97 -10.40 -9.50
C ASN A 92 17.99 -10.55 -8.31
N PRO A 93 17.27 -9.46 -7.91
CA PRO A 93 16.39 -9.50 -6.75
C PRO A 93 15.35 -10.61 -6.90
N ARG A 94 15.20 -11.42 -5.86
CA ARG A 94 14.18 -12.47 -5.83
C ARG A 94 12.78 -11.89 -5.70
N PHE A 95 12.67 -10.78 -4.99
CA PHE A 95 11.46 -10.01 -4.78
C PHE A 95 11.77 -8.53 -5.06
N PRO A 96 11.51 -8.07 -6.29
CA PRO A 96 11.68 -6.66 -6.61
C PRO A 96 10.88 -5.76 -5.68
N SER A 97 11.47 -4.65 -5.23
CA SER A 97 10.83 -3.72 -4.30
C SER A 97 9.52 -3.17 -4.85
N ALA A 98 9.42 -2.96 -6.16
CA ALA A 98 8.17 -2.55 -6.80
C ALA A 98 7.06 -3.59 -6.61
N GLN A 99 7.36 -4.88 -6.80
CA GLN A 99 6.40 -5.97 -6.56
C GLN A 99 6.00 -6.08 -5.09
N VAL A 100 6.96 -5.87 -4.18
CA VAL A 100 6.66 -5.85 -2.73
C VAL A 100 5.79 -4.66 -2.37
N LEU A 101 6.03 -3.48 -2.96
CA LEU A 101 5.22 -2.28 -2.74
C LEU A 101 3.78 -2.48 -3.25
N GLU A 102 3.61 -3.12 -4.39
CA GLU A 102 2.29 -3.49 -4.90
C GLU A 102 1.55 -4.44 -3.95
N ALA A 103 2.24 -5.45 -3.43
CA ALA A 103 1.66 -6.36 -2.44
C ALA A 103 1.31 -5.67 -1.11
N LEU A 104 2.11 -4.70 -0.66
CA LEU A 104 1.80 -3.85 0.50
C LEU A 104 0.53 -3.02 0.26
N ASN A 105 0.40 -2.42 -0.91
CA ASN A 105 -0.79 -1.66 -1.28
C ASN A 105 -2.03 -2.54 -1.38
N PHE A 106 -1.89 -3.75 -1.91
CA PHE A 106 -2.98 -4.71 -1.93
C PHE A 106 -3.44 -5.07 -0.51
N ASP A 107 -2.50 -5.29 0.42
CA ASP A 107 -2.84 -5.59 1.81
C ASP A 107 -3.48 -4.38 2.52
N LEU A 108 -3.00 -3.15 2.28
CA LEU A 108 -3.63 -1.93 2.79
C LEU A 108 -5.09 -1.80 2.34
N ALA A 109 -5.37 -2.11 1.08
CA ALA A 109 -6.74 -2.12 0.57
C ALA A 109 -7.59 -3.23 1.21
N ASP A 110 -6.99 -4.42 1.39
CA ASP A 110 -7.66 -5.58 2.01
C ASP A 110 -8.01 -5.32 3.48
N LEU A 111 -7.14 -4.65 4.25
CA LEU A 111 -7.43 -4.27 5.63
C LEU A 111 -8.69 -3.41 5.76
N SER A 112 -9.01 -2.61 4.75
CA SER A 112 -10.23 -1.79 4.68
C SER A 112 -11.44 -2.52 4.09
N SER A 113 -11.28 -3.78 3.71
CA SER A 113 -12.37 -4.60 3.16
C SER A 113 -13.42 -4.93 4.24
N PRO A 114 -14.65 -5.27 3.84
CA PRO A 114 -15.69 -5.72 4.80
C PRO A 114 -15.28 -6.95 5.63
N ALA A 115 -14.36 -7.76 5.14
CA ALA A 115 -13.87 -8.95 5.84
C ALA A 115 -13.01 -8.58 7.06
N HIS A 116 -12.18 -7.55 6.92
CA HIS A 116 -11.28 -7.11 7.99
C HIS A 116 -11.81 -5.89 8.76
N GLY A 117 -12.46 -4.95 8.08
CA GLY A 117 -13.22 -3.87 8.72
C GLY A 117 -12.38 -2.81 9.43
N LEU A 118 -11.09 -2.72 9.16
CA LEU A 118 -10.26 -1.62 9.66
C LEU A 118 -10.47 -0.37 8.78
N TYR A 119 -10.45 0.81 9.39
CA TYR A 119 -10.70 2.05 8.69
C TYR A 119 -10.03 3.25 9.36
N GLN A 120 -9.87 4.32 8.60
CA GLN A 120 -9.59 5.64 9.16
C GLN A 120 -10.89 6.39 9.43
N VAL A 121 -10.87 7.26 10.43
CA VAL A 121 -11.91 8.26 10.63
C VAL A 121 -11.48 9.56 9.97
N GLY A 122 -12.34 10.08 9.09
CA GLY A 122 -12.20 11.39 8.48
C GLY A 122 -13.33 12.30 8.91
N THR A 123 -13.10 13.61 8.86
CA THR A 123 -14.12 14.63 9.05
C THR A 123 -14.13 15.59 7.87
N GLU A 124 -15.34 15.93 7.41
CA GLU A 124 -15.55 16.93 6.37
C GLU A 124 -16.48 18.00 6.93
N THR A 125 -16.27 19.24 6.55
CA THR A 125 -17.11 20.37 7.00
C THR A 125 -17.84 20.95 5.80
N LEU A 126 -19.16 20.87 5.84
CA LEU A 126 -20.07 21.46 4.85
C LEU A 126 -20.80 22.66 5.46
N THR A 127 -21.34 23.54 4.62
CA THR A 127 -22.17 24.66 5.08
C THR A 127 -23.65 24.37 4.79
N TYR A 128 -24.49 24.44 5.81
CA TYR A 128 -25.93 24.20 5.64
C TYR A 128 -26.59 25.29 4.81
N ASN A 129 -27.30 24.88 3.77
CA ASN A 129 -28.12 25.73 2.95
C ASN A 129 -29.56 25.18 2.90
N PRO A 130 -30.58 25.87 3.44
CA PRO A 130 -31.94 25.36 3.49
C PRO A 130 -32.60 25.19 2.10
N LEU A 131 -32.00 25.77 1.05
CA LEU A 131 -32.45 25.59 -0.33
C LEU A 131 -31.90 24.32 -0.99
N MET A 132 -31.00 23.60 -0.31
CA MET A 132 -30.33 22.39 -0.80
C MET A 132 -30.62 21.24 0.15
N THR A 133 -31.11 20.14 -0.39
CA THR A 133 -31.27 18.89 0.38
C THR A 133 -30.10 17.94 0.18
N GLY A 134 -29.30 18.12 -0.87
CA GLY A 134 -28.13 17.28 -1.20
C GLY A 134 -26.84 18.09 -1.22
N TYR A 135 -25.81 17.56 -0.60
CA TYR A 135 -24.47 18.14 -0.50
C TYR A 135 -23.48 17.23 -1.17
N ASP A 136 -22.62 17.80 -2.02
CA ASP A 136 -21.52 17.06 -2.63
C ASP A 136 -20.45 16.73 -1.58
N LEU A 137 -19.98 15.49 -1.57
CA LEU A 137 -18.89 15.03 -0.72
C LEU A 137 -17.56 15.05 -1.50
N ASP A 138 -17.27 16.17 -2.16
CA ASP A 138 -16.09 16.34 -3.03
C ASP A 138 -14.78 16.18 -2.26
N GLY A 139 -14.69 16.71 -1.04
CA GLY A 139 -13.54 16.57 -0.14
C GLY A 139 -13.35 15.16 0.44
N VAL A 140 -14.31 14.26 0.24
CA VAL A 140 -14.28 12.92 0.86
C VAL A 140 -13.70 11.88 -0.10
N THR A 141 -12.43 11.56 0.09
CA THR A 141 -11.75 10.49 -0.65
C THR A 141 -11.94 9.14 0.05
N ASN A 142 -11.99 8.06 -0.74
CA ASN A 142 -12.03 6.67 -0.23
C ASN A 142 -13.13 6.39 0.82
N LEU A 143 -14.29 7.01 0.65
CA LEU A 143 -15.45 6.86 1.55
C LEU A 143 -15.92 5.41 1.61
N ILE A 144 -15.99 4.85 2.82
CA ILE A 144 -16.62 3.56 3.10
C ILE A 144 -18.06 3.79 3.57
N SER A 145 -18.24 4.56 4.65
CA SER A 145 -19.56 4.89 5.20
C SER A 145 -19.48 6.13 6.07
N VAL A 146 -20.60 6.84 6.23
CA VAL A 146 -20.71 7.94 7.19
C VAL A 146 -21.08 7.37 8.56
N ILE A 147 -20.35 7.81 9.59
CA ILE A 147 -20.58 7.43 10.99
C ILE A 147 -21.65 8.31 11.60
N GLU A 148 -21.47 9.63 11.47
CA GLU A 148 -22.37 10.61 12.05
C GLU A 148 -22.33 11.92 11.27
N VAL A 149 -23.43 12.65 11.38
CA VAL A 149 -23.56 14.01 10.89
C VAL A 149 -23.97 14.88 12.07
N ARG A 150 -23.30 16.01 12.26
CA ARG A 150 -23.58 16.98 13.33
C ARG A 150 -23.79 18.35 12.74
N GLY A 151 -24.80 19.07 13.22
CA GLY A 151 -25.08 20.44 12.81
C GLY A 151 -24.78 21.42 13.92
N GLN A 152 -24.11 22.54 13.61
CA GLN A 152 -23.86 23.59 14.61
C GLN A 152 -25.17 24.29 14.96
N THR A 153 -25.38 24.48 16.28
CA THR A 153 -26.45 25.29 16.80
C THR A 153 -25.88 26.60 17.34
N PRO A 154 -26.54 27.77 17.11
CA PRO A 154 -26.13 29.05 17.67
C PRO A 154 -25.92 28.98 19.17
N GLY A 155 -24.77 29.48 19.65
CA GLY A 155 -24.42 29.48 21.08
C GLY A 155 -23.77 28.20 21.59
N ILE A 156 -23.70 27.12 20.78
CA ILE A 156 -23.01 25.87 21.13
C ILE A 156 -21.75 25.76 20.29
N TYR A 157 -20.59 25.85 20.92
CA TYR A 157 -19.31 25.93 20.18
C TYR A 157 -18.49 24.64 20.11
N LYS A 158 -18.77 23.65 20.94
CA LYS A 158 -17.92 22.45 21.04
C LYS A 158 -18.63 21.11 20.85
N ASP A 159 -19.84 20.95 21.31
CA ASP A 159 -20.59 19.70 21.19
C ASP A 159 -21.86 19.92 20.36
N TRP A 160 -21.72 19.74 19.06
CA TRP A 160 -22.82 19.95 18.14
C TRP A 160 -23.77 18.75 18.17
N PRO A 161 -25.11 19.03 18.15
CA PRO A 161 -26.10 17.97 18.18
C PRO A 161 -25.96 17.03 16.96
N ARG A 162 -26.08 15.74 17.23
CA ARG A 162 -26.14 14.71 16.19
C ARG A 162 -27.46 14.77 15.45
N ILE A 163 -27.42 14.68 14.14
CA ILE A 163 -28.56 14.45 13.30
C ILE A 163 -28.94 12.97 13.39
N ASN A 164 -30.21 12.67 13.56
CA ASN A 164 -30.70 11.29 13.59
C ASN A 164 -30.36 10.59 12.27
N THR A 165 -29.86 9.34 12.33
CA THR A 165 -29.50 8.54 11.16
C THR A 165 -30.65 8.35 10.15
N GLN A 166 -31.90 8.46 10.59
CA GLN A 166 -33.08 8.42 9.72
C GLN A 166 -33.30 9.72 8.95
N LYS A 167 -32.65 10.81 9.36
CA LYS A 167 -32.81 12.15 8.77
C LYS A 167 -31.66 12.53 7.83
N PHE A 168 -30.75 11.63 7.55
CA PHE A 168 -29.80 11.80 6.47
C PHE A 168 -29.61 10.51 5.69
N ARG A 169 -29.19 10.64 4.43
CA ARG A 169 -28.90 9.52 3.53
C ARG A 169 -27.63 9.82 2.75
N VAL A 170 -26.77 8.83 2.63
CA VAL A 170 -25.58 8.89 1.78
C VAL A 170 -25.84 8.10 0.49
N MET A 171 -25.49 8.69 -0.64
CA MET A 171 -25.54 8.07 -1.95
C MET A 171 -24.12 8.04 -2.53
N ASN A 172 -23.56 6.85 -2.72
CA ASN A 172 -22.19 6.66 -3.25
C ASN A 172 -22.14 6.66 -4.79
N THR A 173 -23.28 6.67 -5.46
CA THR A 173 -23.42 6.70 -6.91
C THR A 173 -24.42 7.77 -7.31
N ALA A 174 -24.18 9.00 -6.84
CA ALA A 174 -25.01 10.13 -7.19
C ALA A 174 -24.78 10.57 -8.65
N PRO A 175 -25.79 11.11 -9.33
CA PRO A 175 -25.66 11.58 -10.71
C PRO A 175 -24.63 12.73 -10.81
N THR A 176 -23.74 12.66 -11.81
CA THR A 176 -22.61 13.60 -12.02
C THR A 176 -22.86 14.61 -13.16
N GLY A 177 -24.09 14.72 -13.69
CA GLY A 177 -24.42 15.65 -14.77
C GLY A 177 -24.36 17.12 -14.37
N ALA A 178 -24.72 18.02 -15.29
CA ALA A 178 -24.60 19.48 -15.14
C ALA A 178 -25.26 20.07 -13.87
N ASN A 179 -26.28 19.39 -13.33
CA ASN A 179 -26.94 19.72 -12.05
C ASN A 179 -26.75 18.60 -11.01
N GLY A 180 -25.71 17.78 -11.17
CA GLY A 180 -25.40 16.67 -10.30
C GLY A 180 -24.28 16.97 -9.32
N PHE A 181 -23.81 15.92 -8.67
CA PHE A 181 -22.73 15.96 -7.67
C PHE A 181 -21.40 15.61 -8.35
N ALA A 182 -20.45 16.54 -8.35
CA ALA A 182 -19.18 16.40 -9.09
C ALA A 182 -18.39 15.16 -8.65
N SER A 183 -18.39 14.84 -7.35
CA SER A 183 -17.72 13.67 -6.79
C SER A 183 -18.42 12.34 -7.08
N GLY A 184 -19.66 12.35 -7.55
CA GLY A 184 -20.52 11.18 -7.63
C GLY A 184 -20.98 10.64 -6.26
N LYS A 185 -20.74 11.40 -5.19
CA LYS A 185 -21.14 11.06 -3.83
C LYS A 185 -21.94 12.21 -3.23
N ALA A 186 -23.07 11.91 -2.62
CA ALA A 186 -23.92 12.93 -2.05
C ALA A 186 -24.41 12.56 -0.65
N LEU A 187 -24.48 13.57 0.19
CA LEU A 187 -25.14 13.51 1.49
C LEU A 187 -26.46 14.28 1.40
N PHE A 188 -27.57 13.58 1.57
CA PHE A 188 -28.91 14.20 1.68
C PHE A 188 -29.27 14.38 3.14
N ILE A 189 -29.73 15.59 3.49
CA ILE A 189 -30.14 15.93 4.85
C ILE A 189 -31.61 16.37 4.80
N TYR A 190 -32.43 15.74 5.62
CA TYR A 190 -33.89 15.95 5.70
C TYR A 190 -34.30 16.62 7.01
N GLU A 191 -33.34 17.18 7.72
CA GLU A 191 -33.59 17.94 8.96
C GLU A 191 -33.26 19.41 8.74
N ASP A 192 -34.15 20.28 9.21
CA ASP A 192 -33.92 21.71 9.18
C ASP A 192 -32.89 22.11 10.22
N MET A 193 -31.90 22.86 9.77
CA MET A 193 -30.83 23.40 10.60
C MET A 193 -30.71 24.91 10.39
N TYR A 194 -29.78 25.54 11.09
CA TYR A 194 -29.55 26.98 10.95
C TYR A 194 -28.77 27.28 9.67
N ALA A 195 -29.37 28.12 8.82
CA ALA A 195 -28.76 28.52 7.53
C ALA A 195 -27.39 29.17 7.72
N GLY A 196 -26.44 28.79 6.90
CA GLY A 196 -25.05 29.30 6.92
C GLY A 196 -24.16 28.72 8.02
N TYR A 197 -24.67 27.82 8.86
CA TYR A 197 -23.87 27.15 9.90
C TYR A 197 -23.21 25.88 9.35
N PRO A 198 -22.06 25.50 9.91
CA PRO A 198 -21.35 24.32 9.45
C PRO A 198 -22.01 23.02 9.90
N ILE A 199 -21.86 22.02 9.06
CA ILE A 199 -22.21 20.63 9.28
C ILE A 199 -20.92 19.83 9.33
N TRP A 200 -20.70 19.04 10.36
CA TRP A 200 -19.62 18.08 10.41
C TRP A 200 -20.10 16.71 9.97
N VAL A 201 -19.41 16.16 9.01
CA VAL A 201 -19.62 14.80 8.52
C VAL A 201 -18.43 13.97 8.97
N THR A 202 -18.65 13.06 9.91
CA THR A 202 -17.63 12.10 10.34
C THR A 202 -17.84 10.79 9.57
N TYR A 203 -16.81 10.29 8.93
CA TYR A 203 -16.93 9.15 8.04
C TYR A 203 -15.77 8.16 8.18
N LYS A 204 -16.05 6.91 7.82
CA LYS A 204 -15.05 5.86 7.64
C LYS A 204 -14.45 5.98 6.24
N LYS A 205 -13.14 5.94 6.13
CA LYS A 205 -12.44 5.89 4.86
C LYS A 205 -11.39 4.77 4.84
N ALA A 206 -11.12 4.26 3.64
CA ALA A 206 -10.06 3.29 3.44
C ALA A 206 -8.68 3.93 3.62
N PHE A 207 -7.68 3.10 3.91
CA PHE A 207 -6.30 3.54 4.02
C PHE A 207 -5.79 4.08 2.69
N THR A 208 -4.91 5.08 2.76
CA THR A 208 -4.26 5.66 1.58
C THR A 208 -3.14 4.73 1.13
N LEU A 209 -3.07 4.47 -0.17
CA LEU A 209 -2.03 3.63 -0.75
C LEU A 209 -0.69 4.37 -0.82
N LEU A 210 0.39 3.62 -0.74
CA LEU A 210 1.75 4.11 -0.90
C LEU A 210 2.03 4.39 -2.39
N THR A 211 2.63 5.54 -2.68
CA THR A 211 2.97 5.92 -4.07
C THR A 211 4.36 5.43 -4.48
N ASP A 212 5.31 5.46 -3.54
CA ASP A 212 6.70 5.06 -3.76
C ASP A 212 7.37 4.60 -2.46
N SER A 213 8.62 4.16 -2.54
CA SER A 213 9.39 3.68 -1.39
C SER A 213 9.84 4.78 -0.42
N SER A 214 9.80 6.06 -0.83
CA SER A 214 10.15 7.20 0.00
C SER A 214 8.95 7.79 0.74
N THR A 215 7.74 7.31 0.45
CA THR A 215 6.50 7.75 1.10
C THR A 215 6.55 7.44 2.61
N ASP A 216 6.21 8.43 3.43
CA ASP A 216 6.03 8.22 4.87
C ASP A 216 4.79 7.36 5.12
N VAL A 217 4.94 6.25 5.83
CA VAL A 217 3.83 5.34 6.11
C VAL A 217 2.73 5.97 6.98
N SER A 218 3.02 7.05 7.70
CA SER A 218 2.00 7.78 8.46
C SER A 218 0.92 8.39 7.56
N THR A 219 1.24 8.67 6.28
CA THR A 219 0.28 9.20 5.31
C THR A 219 -0.77 8.19 4.90
N THR A 220 -0.54 6.90 5.12
CA THR A 220 -1.55 5.86 4.89
C THR A 220 -2.72 5.98 5.85
N GLY A 221 -2.50 6.60 7.02
CA GLY A 221 -3.45 6.73 8.11
C GLY A 221 -3.68 5.46 8.91
N LEU A 222 -2.89 4.43 8.67
CA LEU A 222 -2.84 3.27 9.55
C LEU A 222 -2.23 3.69 10.90
N PRO A 223 -2.78 3.30 12.05
CA PRO A 223 -2.18 3.61 13.33
C PRO A 223 -0.81 2.94 13.48
N ALA A 224 0.13 3.62 14.15
CA ALA A 224 1.51 3.13 14.32
C ALA A 224 1.59 1.74 14.97
N THR A 225 0.62 1.39 15.78
CA THR A 225 0.48 0.07 16.42
C THR A 225 0.20 -1.06 15.43
N ALA A 226 -0.33 -0.74 14.26
CA ALA A 226 -0.69 -1.70 13.21
C ALA A 226 0.31 -1.73 12.04
N TYR A 227 1.45 -1.04 12.14
CA TYR A 227 2.48 -1.00 11.08
C TYR A 227 3.13 -2.35 10.76
N ASP A 228 2.88 -3.35 11.58
CA ASP A 228 3.32 -4.72 11.35
C ASP A 228 2.40 -5.49 10.38
N LEU A 229 1.14 -5.07 10.23
CA LEU A 229 0.14 -5.79 9.43
C LEU A 229 0.46 -5.82 7.93
N PRO A 230 0.71 -4.67 7.24
CA PRO A 230 0.97 -4.69 5.80
C PRO A 230 2.18 -5.53 5.38
N PRO A 231 3.35 -5.48 6.08
CA PRO A 231 4.47 -6.36 5.75
C PRO A 231 4.16 -7.85 5.88
N VAL A 232 3.36 -8.25 6.88
CA VAL A 232 2.95 -9.64 7.06
C VAL A 232 1.98 -10.07 5.96
N GLY A 233 0.98 -9.25 5.63
CA GLY A 233 0.01 -9.53 4.58
C GLY A 233 0.65 -9.63 3.19
N ALA A 234 1.54 -8.69 2.86
CA ALA A 234 2.32 -8.73 1.61
C ALA A 234 3.20 -10.00 1.51
N ALA A 235 3.84 -10.40 2.63
CA ALA A 235 4.62 -11.63 2.67
C ALA A 235 3.74 -12.86 2.41
N ILE A 236 2.57 -12.96 3.03
CA ILE A 236 1.61 -14.06 2.80
C ILE A 236 1.22 -14.13 1.32
N GLN A 237 0.90 -13.01 0.70
CA GLN A 237 0.51 -12.94 -0.71
C GLN A 237 1.64 -13.43 -1.62
N LEU A 238 2.85 -12.92 -1.43
CA LEU A 238 3.99 -13.24 -2.27
C LEU A 238 4.51 -14.67 -2.07
N MET A 239 4.38 -15.23 -0.86
CA MET A 239 4.72 -16.62 -0.57
C MET A 239 3.72 -17.59 -1.19
N SER A 240 2.43 -17.35 -1.08
CA SER A 240 1.39 -18.24 -1.60
C SER A 240 1.47 -18.42 -3.12
N GLY A 241 1.83 -17.37 -3.86
CA GLY A 241 2.03 -17.44 -5.32
C GLY A 241 3.23 -18.30 -5.75
N ARG A 242 4.24 -18.48 -4.88
CA ARG A 242 5.44 -19.28 -5.19
C ARG A 242 5.27 -20.75 -4.91
N GLU A 243 4.44 -21.12 -3.96
CA GLU A 243 4.22 -22.55 -3.65
C GLU A 243 3.59 -23.32 -4.81
N THR A 244 2.71 -22.65 -5.57
CA THR A 244 2.13 -23.27 -6.77
C THR A 244 3.19 -23.65 -7.80
N LYS A 245 4.22 -22.80 -7.97
CA LYS A 245 5.34 -23.09 -8.88
C LYS A 245 6.29 -24.18 -8.34
N ARG A 246 6.50 -24.21 -7.02
CA ARG A 246 7.36 -25.20 -6.38
C ARG A 246 6.75 -26.59 -6.41
N ALA A 247 5.47 -26.72 -6.05
CA ALA A 247 4.75 -28.00 -6.11
C ALA A 247 4.73 -28.59 -7.52
N PHE A 248 4.66 -27.72 -8.56
CA PHE A 248 4.72 -28.16 -9.96
C PHE A 248 6.10 -28.65 -10.37
N THR A 249 7.16 -28.03 -9.85
CA THR A 249 8.57 -28.41 -10.16
C THR A 249 9.00 -29.66 -9.39
N GLU A 250 8.51 -29.85 -8.16
CA GLU A 250 8.81 -31.02 -7.33
C GLU A 250 8.18 -32.31 -7.86
N THR A 251 7.05 -32.23 -8.56
CA THR A 251 6.46 -33.39 -9.26
C THR A 251 7.26 -33.83 -10.50
N GLN A 252 8.17 -33.00 -10.99
CA GLN A 252 9.01 -33.29 -12.17
C GLN A 252 10.49 -33.51 -11.82
N GLY A 253 10.93 -33.30 -10.59
CA GLY A 253 12.36 -33.26 -10.20
C GLY A 253 12.77 -34.31 -9.17
N ASP A 254 14.01 -34.64 -9.25
CA ASP A 254 14.81 -35.62 -8.52
C ASP A 254 14.43 -35.83 -7.04
N THR A 255 13.97 -37.02 -6.70
CA THR A 255 13.60 -37.50 -5.37
C THR A 255 14.71 -37.37 -4.29
N ARG A 256 15.97 -37.10 -4.65
CA ARG A 256 17.07 -36.90 -3.71
C ARG A 256 17.03 -35.59 -2.93
N ARG A 257 16.41 -34.53 -3.46
CA ARG A 257 16.28 -33.23 -2.79
C ARG A 257 14.96 -33.06 -1.99
N ALA A 258 14.00 -33.95 -2.19
CA ALA A 258 12.73 -33.95 -1.46
C ALA A 258 12.90 -34.25 0.05
N GLY A 259 14.04 -34.81 0.47
CA GLY A 259 14.33 -35.11 1.88
C GLY A 259 14.81 -33.90 2.71
N GLU A 260 15.26 -32.81 2.06
CA GLU A 260 15.84 -31.66 2.79
C GLU A 260 14.80 -30.65 3.28
N VAL A 261 13.65 -30.54 2.63
CA VAL A 261 12.57 -29.66 3.05
C VAL A 261 11.23 -30.41 2.91
N PRO A 262 10.52 -30.70 4.00
CA PRO A 262 9.25 -31.43 3.93
C PRO A 262 8.24 -30.69 3.04
N VAL A 263 7.51 -31.48 2.24
CA VAL A 263 6.39 -30.99 1.43
C VAL A 263 5.41 -30.27 2.35
N GLY A 264 5.11 -29.00 2.06
CA GLY A 264 4.22 -28.19 2.88
C GLY A 264 4.89 -27.32 3.96
N ALA A 265 6.23 -27.28 4.06
CA ALA A 265 6.89 -26.41 5.05
C ALA A 265 6.61 -24.92 4.82
N SER A 266 6.51 -24.49 3.56
CA SER A 266 6.12 -23.11 3.23
C SER A 266 4.64 -22.86 3.59
N ASN A 267 3.76 -23.84 3.37
CA ASN A 267 2.34 -23.76 3.78
C ASN A 267 2.18 -23.62 5.30
N ALA A 268 2.99 -24.32 6.08
CA ALA A 268 2.97 -24.17 7.55
C ALA A 268 3.39 -22.76 7.95
N SER A 269 4.44 -22.20 7.35
CA SER A 269 4.87 -20.82 7.60
C SER A 269 3.82 -19.79 7.20
N VAL A 270 3.23 -19.94 6.01
CA VAL A 270 2.13 -19.08 5.54
C VAL A 270 0.93 -19.14 6.47
N ASN A 271 0.54 -20.34 6.91
CA ASN A 271 -0.59 -20.52 7.85
C ASN A 271 -0.31 -19.85 9.21
N ASN A 272 0.91 -19.96 9.74
CA ASN A 272 1.30 -19.29 10.96
C ASN A 272 1.21 -17.76 10.82
N LEU A 273 1.68 -17.20 9.70
CA LEU A 273 1.56 -15.77 9.42
C LEU A 273 0.10 -15.33 9.26
N ARG A 274 -0.76 -16.16 8.65
CA ARG A 274 -2.21 -15.89 8.53
C ARG A 274 -2.88 -15.83 9.90
N ILE A 275 -2.57 -16.78 10.78
CA ILE A 275 -3.11 -16.81 12.15
C ILE A 275 -2.66 -15.56 12.91
N LEU A 276 -1.37 -15.23 12.86
CA LEU A 276 -0.82 -14.03 13.51
C LEU A 276 -1.51 -12.77 12.99
N ARG A 277 -1.62 -12.62 11.66
CA ARG A 277 -2.29 -11.47 11.02
C ARG A 277 -3.75 -11.37 11.46
N ALA A 278 -4.49 -12.48 11.48
CA ALA A 278 -5.89 -12.46 11.90
C ALA A 278 -6.06 -12.04 13.36
N GLN A 279 -5.22 -12.55 14.27
CA GLN A 279 -5.23 -12.15 15.67
C GLN A 279 -4.93 -10.65 15.83
N ARG A 280 -3.90 -10.15 15.13
CA ARG A 280 -3.55 -8.72 15.19
C ARG A 280 -4.66 -7.82 14.63
N ILE A 281 -5.36 -8.23 13.57
CA ILE A 281 -6.51 -7.49 13.04
C ILE A 281 -7.63 -7.41 14.08
N GLU A 282 -7.94 -8.52 14.77
CA GLU A 282 -8.96 -8.51 15.83
C GLU A 282 -8.56 -7.63 17.02
N ASP A 283 -7.28 -7.63 17.41
CA ASP A 283 -6.76 -6.74 18.46
C ASP A 283 -6.92 -5.26 18.08
N GLU A 284 -6.65 -4.90 16.82
CA GLU A 284 -6.80 -3.50 16.34
C GLU A 284 -8.27 -3.10 16.15
N LYS A 285 -9.17 -4.02 15.81
CA LYS A 285 -10.62 -3.74 15.76
C LYS A 285 -11.15 -3.32 17.12
N GLN A 286 -10.77 -4.03 18.21
CA GLN A 286 -11.20 -3.70 19.56
C GLN A 286 -10.81 -2.29 20.01
N ARG A 287 -9.88 -1.65 19.31
CA ARG A 287 -9.47 -0.25 19.59
C ARG A 287 -10.29 0.78 18.80
N LEU A 288 -11.01 0.33 17.77
CA LEU A 288 -11.87 1.19 16.95
C LEU A 288 -13.31 1.27 17.49
N ASP A 289 -13.70 0.30 18.31
CA ASP A 289 -14.99 0.26 19.01
C ASP A 289 -14.91 1.07 20.33
#